data_70c04fbeebcb4f9677c34dfda097d9aa
#
_entry.id   70c04fbeebcb4f9677c34dfda097d9aa
#
_cell.length_a   1.000
_cell.length_b   1.000
_cell.length_c   1.000
_cell.angle_alpha   90.00
_cell.angle_beta   90.00
_cell.angle_gamma   90.00
#
_symmetry.space_group_name_H-M   'P 1'
#
loop_
_entity.id
_entity.type
_entity.pdbx_description
1 polymer ?
#
loop_
_entity_poly.entity_id
_entity_poly.type
_entity_poly.pdbx_seq_one_letter_code
_entity_poly.pdbx_strand_id
1 'polypeptide(L)'
;MKSVEVADRYAEALYELGSEEGKLDQLQGDLAEVARLVDSNDQLMDFLIHPLVPNEDKESMLDEILGESVLRETLNFLKLLVNKDREDYLPLIYERLRVIRRDEEEIIEVEITVPPDLDGGEIAEEVKGRLEEIMEKSVFVTQIREDAGLIGGIRLKVGEHIIDGSVQGEIRGLREHILEGGSNGRN
;
A
#
# COMPACT_ATOMS: atom_id res chain seq x y z
N MET A 1 24.47 -4.51 -5.08
CA MET A 1 23.73 -3.63 -4.14
C MET A 1 23.00 -2.59 -4.98
N LYS A 2 21.68 -2.52 -4.87
CA LYS A 2 20.88 -1.55 -5.65
C LYS A 2 21.17 -0.14 -5.14
N SER A 3 21.33 0.83 -6.05
CA SER A 3 21.56 2.22 -5.68
C SER A 3 20.24 2.89 -5.31
N VAL A 4 20.13 3.37 -4.09
CA VAL A 4 18.96 4.15 -3.62
C VAL A 4 18.80 5.41 -4.45
N GLU A 5 19.89 6.09 -4.82
CA GLU A 5 19.88 7.29 -5.66
C GLU A 5 19.21 7.07 -7.03
N VAL A 6 19.39 5.87 -7.62
CA VAL A 6 18.73 5.53 -8.88
C VAL A 6 17.22 5.34 -8.65
N ALA A 7 16.83 4.66 -7.59
CA ALA A 7 15.42 4.49 -7.26
C ALA A 7 14.73 5.82 -6.94
N ASP A 8 15.42 6.73 -6.25
CA ASP A 8 14.91 8.08 -5.95
C ASP A 8 14.57 8.84 -7.22
N ARG A 9 15.46 8.88 -8.22
CA ARG A 9 15.18 9.56 -9.49
C ARG A 9 13.96 9.04 -10.22
N TYR A 10 13.76 7.72 -10.22
CA TYR A 10 12.56 7.14 -10.82
C TYR A 10 11.31 7.46 -10.01
N ALA A 11 11.40 7.43 -8.69
CA ALA A 11 10.30 7.74 -7.80
C ALA A 11 9.89 9.23 -7.87
N GLU A 12 10.87 10.15 -7.92
CA GLU A 12 10.64 11.58 -8.13
C GLU A 12 9.92 11.84 -9.47
N ALA A 13 10.41 11.24 -10.57
CA ALA A 13 9.77 11.39 -11.88
C ALA A 13 8.33 10.84 -11.91
N LEU A 14 8.06 9.74 -11.21
CA LEU A 14 6.71 9.19 -11.09
C LEU A 14 5.80 10.09 -10.25
N TYR A 15 6.34 10.65 -9.16
CA TYR A 15 5.61 11.60 -8.32
C TYR A 15 5.21 12.84 -9.11
N GLU A 16 6.17 13.46 -9.84
CA GLU A 16 5.92 14.61 -10.69
C GLU A 16 4.85 14.30 -11.74
N LEU A 17 5.01 13.20 -12.50
CA LEU A 17 4.07 12.78 -13.53
C LEU A 17 2.67 12.55 -12.94
N GLY A 18 2.58 11.82 -11.84
CA GLY A 18 1.31 11.52 -11.19
C GLY A 18 0.61 12.77 -10.65
N SER A 19 1.37 13.71 -10.10
CA SER A 19 0.88 14.98 -9.58
C SER A 19 0.38 15.88 -10.70
N GLU A 20 1.15 16.03 -11.80
CA GLU A 20 0.77 16.85 -12.95
C GLU A 20 -0.51 16.34 -13.64
N GLU A 21 -0.69 15.02 -13.73
CA GLU A 21 -1.85 14.39 -14.37
C GLU A 21 -3.03 14.17 -13.43
N GLY A 22 -2.86 14.41 -12.12
CA GLY A 22 -3.90 14.13 -11.11
C GLY A 22 -4.20 12.63 -10.95
N LYS A 23 -3.23 11.77 -11.22
CA LYS A 23 -3.35 10.30 -11.21
C LYS A 23 -2.45 9.61 -10.19
N LEU A 24 -1.88 10.37 -9.25
CA LEU A 24 -0.86 9.85 -8.35
C LEU A 24 -1.37 8.69 -7.48
N ASP A 25 -2.61 8.77 -7.00
CA ASP A 25 -3.26 7.69 -6.22
C ASP A 25 -3.35 6.38 -7.02
N GLN A 26 -3.80 6.50 -8.27
CA GLN A 26 -3.96 5.33 -9.15
C GLN A 26 -2.60 4.74 -9.52
N LEU A 27 -1.64 5.59 -9.89
CA LEU A 27 -0.29 5.18 -10.24
C LEU A 27 0.41 4.47 -9.06
N GLN A 28 0.27 4.99 -7.85
CA GLN A 28 0.82 4.36 -6.66
C GLN A 28 0.11 3.04 -6.33
N GLY A 29 -1.21 2.97 -6.51
CA GLY A 29 -2.00 1.76 -6.35
C GLY A 29 -1.56 0.65 -7.32
N ASP A 30 -1.42 0.99 -8.60
CA ASP A 30 -0.92 0.08 -9.63
C ASP A 30 0.47 -0.47 -9.29
N LEU A 31 1.40 0.42 -8.89
CA LEU A 31 2.76 0.01 -8.52
C LEU A 31 2.77 -0.89 -7.28
N ALA A 32 1.88 -0.65 -6.31
CA ALA A 32 1.72 -1.51 -5.14
C ALA A 32 1.26 -2.91 -5.55
N GLU A 33 0.31 -3.00 -6.48
CA GLU A 33 -0.20 -4.27 -6.99
C GLU A 33 0.86 -5.03 -7.78
N VAL A 34 1.57 -4.35 -8.68
CA VAL A 34 2.67 -4.95 -9.45
C VAL A 34 3.81 -5.39 -8.54
N ALA A 35 4.18 -4.59 -7.54
CA ALA A 35 5.22 -4.97 -6.58
C ALA A 35 4.82 -6.22 -5.78
N ARG A 36 3.57 -6.34 -5.35
CA ARG A 36 3.04 -7.54 -4.70
C ARG A 36 3.00 -8.76 -5.62
N LEU A 37 2.60 -8.56 -6.88
CA LEU A 37 2.58 -9.62 -7.89
C LEU A 37 3.98 -10.20 -8.12
N VAL A 38 4.97 -9.35 -8.25
CA VAL A 38 6.38 -9.72 -8.43
C VAL A 38 6.94 -10.41 -7.17
N ASP A 39 6.61 -9.91 -5.98
CA ASP A 39 7.06 -10.48 -4.71
C ASP A 39 6.42 -11.86 -4.42
N SER A 40 5.19 -12.07 -4.89
CA SER A 40 4.46 -13.33 -4.73
C SER A 40 4.74 -14.37 -5.82
N ASN A 41 5.47 -14.00 -6.88
CA ASN A 41 5.72 -14.85 -8.04
C ASN A 41 7.18 -14.79 -8.50
N ASP A 42 8.02 -15.64 -7.90
CA ASP A 42 9.45 -15.74 -8.22
C ASP A 42 9.69 -15.99 -9.72
N GLN A 43 8.81 -16.75 -10.39
CA GLN A 43 8.97 -17.06 -11.83
C GLN A 43 8.80 -15.82 -12.70
N LEU A 44 7.89 -14.92 -12.32
CA LEU A 44 7.69 -13.65 -13.03
C LEU A 44 8.92 -12.77 -12.91
N MET A 45 9.44 -12.63 -11.69
CA MET A 45 10.65 -11.84 -11.47
C MET A 45 11.86 -12.43 -12.18
N ASP A 46 12.07 -13.75 -12.07
CA ASP A 46 13.16 -14.46 -12.76
C ASP A 46 13.10 -14.25 -14.28
N PHE A 47 11.91 -14.28 -14.88
CA PHE A 47 11.73 -14.00 -16.29
C PHE A 47 12.09 -12.57 -16.66
N LEU A 48 11.59 -11.58 -15.88
CA LEU A 48 11.85 -10.18 -16.13
C LEU A 48 13.33 -9.82 -16.05
N ILE A 49 14.08 -10.36 -15.07
CA ILE A 49 15.50 -10.07 -14.90
C ILE A 49 16.42 -10.96 -15.74
N HIS A 50 15.87 -11.94 -16.46
CA HIS A 50 16.68 -12.93 -17.17
C HIS A 50 17.42 -12.29 -18.35
N PRO A 51 18.76 -12.34 -18.39
CA PRO A 51 19.55 -11.60 -19.39
C PRO A 51 19.46 -12.15 -20.83
N LEU A 52 18.98 -13.38 -20.99
CA LEU A 52 18.81 -14.00 -22.32
C LEU A 52 17.40 -13.81 -22.89
N VAL A 53 16.47 -13.27 -22.13
CA VAL A 53 15.12 -12.97 -22.63
C VAL A 53 15.15 -11.59 -23.30
N PRO A 54 14.74 -11.50 -24.57
CA PRO A 54 14.65 -10.21 -25.27
C PRO A 54 13.69 -9.26 -24.58
N ASN A 55 13.99 -7.95 -24.61
CA ASN A 55 13.12 -6.93 -24.02
C ASN A 55 11.73 -6.94 -24.64
N GLU A 56 11.61 -7.20 -25.95
CA GLU A 56 10.34 -7.32 -26.67
C GLU A 56 9.43 -8.42 -26.07
N ASP A 57 10.00 -9.55 -25.66
CA ASP A 57 9.25 -10.63 -25.03
C ASP A 57 8.81 -10.27 -23.61
N LYS A 58 9.67 -9.57 -22.84
CA LYS A 58 9.35 -9.06 -21.52
C LYS A 58 8.22 -8.01 -21.59
N GLU A 59 8.30 -7.06 -22.55
CA GLU A 59 7.26 -6.06 -22.75
C GLU A 59 5.92 -6.70 -23.17
N SER A 60 5.95 -7.69 -24.06
CA SER A 60 4.76 -8.40 -24.50
C SER A 60 4.07 -9.10 -23.34
N MET A 61 4.85 -9.70 -22.44
CA MET A 61 4.31 -10.33 -21.23
C MET A 61 3.70 -9.29 -20.27
N LEU A 62 4.33 -8.12 -20.09
CA LEU A 62 3.75 -7.03 -19.30
C LEU A 62 2.42 -6.55 -19.90
N ASP A 63 2.33 -6.43 -21.22
CA ASP A 63 1.07 -6.08 -21.90
C ASP A 63 -0.02 -7.13 -21.67
N GLU A 64 0.33 -8.42 -21.74
CA GLU A 64 -0.62 -9.51 -21.57
C GLU A 64 -1.15 -9.59 -20.13
N ILE A 65 -0.28 -9.42 -19.13
CA ILE A 65 -0.65 -9.58 -17.71
C ILE A 65 -1.30 -8.33 -17.14
N LEU A 66 -0.81 -7.13 -17.52
CA LEU A 66 -1.15 -5.87 -16.87
C LEU A 66 -1.90 -4.89 -17.76
N GLY A 67 -1.92 -5.09 -19.09
CA GLY A 67 -2.36 -4.08 -20.05
C GLY A 67 -3.78 -3.54 -19.84
N GLU A 68 -4.68 -4.31 -19.25
CA GLU A 68 -6.06 -3.90 -18.94
C GLU A 68 -6.26 -3.53 -17.46
N SER A 69 -5.28 -3.83 -16.61
CA SER A 69 -5.43 -3.74 -15.15
C SER A 69 -4.80 -2.49 -14.55
N VAL A 70 -3.83 -1.87 -15.25
CA VAL A 70 -3.08 -0.73 -14.77
C VAL A 70 -3.19 0.46 -15.71
N LEU A 71 -2.86 1.65 -15.23
CA LEU A 71 -2.75 2.84 -16.05
C LEU A 71 -1.72 2.65 -17.17
N ARG A 72 -1.97 3.30 -18.30
CA ARG A 72 -1.02 3.32 -19.42
C ARG A 72 0.35 3.90 -19.02
N GLU A 73 0.35 4.88 -18.15
CA GLU A 73 1.54 5.51 -17.59
C GLU A 73 2.35 4.51 -16.77
N THR A 74 1.69 3.72 -15.92
CA THR A 74 2.31 2.63 -15.16
C THR A 74 2.92 1.58 -16.08
N LEU A 75 2.17 1.14 -17.09
CA LEU A 75 2.66 0.15 -18.05
C LEU A 75 3.88 0.67 -18.83
N ASN A 76 3.84 1.91 -19.30
CA ASN A 76 4.97 2.55 -19.98
C ASN A 76 6.21 2.66 -19.08
N PHE A 77 5.98 2.96 -17.79
CA PHE A 77 7.06 3.00 -16.81
C PHE A 77 7.71 1.62 -16.60
N LEU A 78 6.91 0.55 -16.48
CA LEU A 78 7.44 -0.81 -16.36
C LEU A 78 8.26 -1.21 -17.59
N LYS A 79 7.79 -0.90 -18.80
CA LYS A 79 8.56 -1.09 -20.04
C LYS A 79 9.85 -0.28 -20.09
N LEU A 80 9.83 0.94 -19.55
CA LEU A 80 11.05 1.74 -19.41
C LEU A 80 12.07 1.05 -18.50
N LEU A 81 11.63 0.45 -17.37
CA LEU A 81 12.53 -0.30 -16.49
C LEU A 81 13.14 -1.51 -17.21
N VAL A 82 12.35 -2.26 -17.98
CA VAL A 82 12.81 -3.37 -18.82
C VAL A 82 13.87 -2.90 -19.81
N ASN A 83 13.63 -1.80 -20.52
CA ASN A 83 14.57 -1.25 -21.51
C ASN A 83 15.87 -0.69 -20.91
N LYS A 84 15.88 -0.47 -19.60
CA LYS A 84 17.04 0.01 -18.86
C LYS A 84 17.73 -1.06 -18.04
N ASP A 85 17.28 -2.33 -18.13
CA ASP A 85 17.74 -3.44 -17.30
C ASP A 85 17.65 -3.11 -15.80
N ARG A 86 16.49 -2.57 -15.37
CA ARG A 86 16.24 -2.09 -14.00
C ARG A 86 14.93 -2.62 -13.41
N GLU A 87 14.42 -3.72 -13.92
CA GLU A 87 13.19 -4.37 -13.47
C GLU A 87 13.27 -4.74 -11.98
N ASP A 88 14.45 -5.15 -11.54
CA ASP A 88 14.73 -5.51 -10.16
C ASP A 88 14.66 -4.31 -9.18
N TYR A 89 14.67 -3.07 -9.69
CA TYR A 89 14.51 -1.87 -8.86
C TYR A 89 13.05 -1.57 -8.49
N LEU A 90 12.07 -2.18 -9.13
CA LEU A 90 10.65 -1.88 -8.96
C LEU A 90 10.20 -1.83 -7.49
N PRO A 91 10.50 -2.85 -6.64
CA PRO A 91 10.10 -2.77 -5.23
C PRO A 91 10.72 -1.59 -4.49
N LEU A 92 12.00 -1.28 -4.77
CA LEU A 92 12.69 -0.16 -4.15
C LEU A 92 12.12 1.18 -4.64
N ILE A 93 11.81 1.30 -5.93
CA ILE A 93 11.19 2.52 -6.50
C ILE A 93 9.83 2.78 -5.85
N TYR A 94 9.00 1.74 -5.70
CA TYR A 94 7.72 1.86 -5.02
C TYR A 94 7.87 2.37 -3.58
N GLU A 95 8.80 1.81 -2.80
CA GLU A 95 9.07 2.27 -1.44
C GLU A 95 9.55 3.73 -1.41
N ARG A 96 10.40 4.14 -2.37
CA ARG A 96 10.87 5.53 -2.45
C ARG A 96 9.74 6.49 -2.84
N LEU A 97 8.86 6.11 -3.76
CA LEU A 97 7.69 6.89 -4.12
C LEU A 97 6.78 7.15 -2.90
N ARG A 98 6.56 6.12 -2.08
CA ARG A 98 5.80 6.26 -0.83
C ARG A 98 6.42 7.27 0.13
N VAL A 99 7.76 7.23 0.28
CA VAL A 99 8.48 8.17 1.15
C VAL A 99 8.35 9.59 0.62
N ILE A 100 8.61 9.82 -0.66
CA ILE A 100 8.51 11.14 -1.29
C ILE A 100 7.10 11.70 -1.12
N ARG A 101 6.09 10.90 -1.45
CA ARG A 101 4.71 11.31 -1.34
C ARG A 101 4.31 11.69 0.09
N ARG A 102 4.70 10.88 1.07
CA ARG A 102 4.43 11.16 2.48
C ARG A 102 5.07 12.47 2.93
N ASP A 103 6.31 12.72 2.49
CA ASP A 103 7.07 13.89 2.91
C ASP A 103 6.56 15.17 2.24
N GLU A 104 6.12 15.09 0.97
CA GLU A 104 5.61 16.24 0.20
C GLU A 104 4.14 16.58 0.50
N GLU A 105 3.30 15.57 0.72
CA GLU A 105 1.85 15.75 0.90
C GLU A 105 1.40 15.59 2.36
N GLU A 106 2.32 15.35 3.28
CA GLU A 106 2.00 15.02 4.69
C GLU A 106 0.96 13.89 4.82
N ILE A 107 1.05 12.87 3.97
CA ILE A 107 0.09 11.79 3.89
C ILE A 107 0.19 10.85 5.09
N ILE A 108 -0.98 10.45 5.59
CA ILE A 108 -1.11 9.43 6.61
C ILE A 108 -1.40 8.09 5.94
N GLU A 109 -0.49 7.14 6.12
CA GLU A 109 -0.68 5.76 5.66
C GLU A 109 -1.47 4.95 6.68
N VAL A 110 -2.48 4.21 6.20
CA VAL A 110 -3.37 3.40 7.04
C VAL A 110 -3.48 1.98 6.48
N GLU A 111 -3.26 0.99 7.34
CA GLU A 111 -3.64 -0.40 7.09
C GLU A 111 -4.97 -0.67 7.80
N ILE A 112 -5.92 -1.28 7.11
CA ILE A 112 -7.25 -1.60 7.66
C ILE A 112 -7.38 -3.10 7.79
N THR A 113 -7.83 -3.57 8.95
CA THR A 113 -8.20 -4.97 9.14
C THR A 113 -9.69 -5.07 9.43
N VAL A 114 -10.39 -5.88 8.65
CA VAL A 114 -11.84 -6.08 8.70
C VAL A 114 -12.18 -7.55 8.96
N PRO A 115 -13.34 -7.87 9.53
CA PRO A 115 -13.84 -9.25 9.56
C PRO A 115 -14.28 -9.69 8.15
N PRO A 116 -14.33 -11.01 7.85
CA PRO A 116 -14.61 -11.54 6.50
C PRO A 116 -16.02 -11.25 5.95
N ASP A 117 -16.94 -10.83 6.82
CA ASP A 117 -18.34 -10.52 6.47
C ASP A 117 -18.57 -9.06 6.07
N LEU A 118 -17.54 -8.22 6.13
CA LEU A 118 -17.60 -6.82 5.71
C LEU A 118 -16.87 -6.60 4.38
N ASP A 119 -17.43 -5.72 3.55
CA ASP A 119 -16.76 -5.25 2.34
C ASP A 119 -15.62 -4.30 2.71
N GLY A 120 -14.39 -4.81 2.57
CA GLY A 120 -13.19 -4.05 2.91
C GLY A 120 -13.03 -2.77 2.06
N GLY A 121 -13.50 -2.77 0.82
CA GLY A 121 -13.42 -1.61 -0.07
C GLY A 121 -14.35 -0.49 0.39
N GLU A 122 -15.60 -0.80 0.72
CA GLU A 122 -16.57 0.19 1.23
C GLU A 122 -16.09 0.78 2.58
N ILE A 123 -15.60 -0.08 3.48
CA ILE A 123 -15.03 0.35 4.76
C ILE A 123 -13.80 1.23 4.57
N ALA A 124 -12.93 0.93 3.61
CA ALA A 124 -11.74 1.71 3.34
C ALA A 124 -12.08 3.16 2.92
N GLU A 125 -13.06 3.33 2.05
CA GLU A 125 -13.51 4.67 1.63
C GLU A 125 -14.14 5.45 2.80
N GLU A 126 -14.96 4.82 3.64
CA GLU A 126 -15.55 5.45 4.81
C GLU A 126 -14.46 5.87 5.82
N VAL A 127 -13.53 4.98 6.14
CA VAL A 127 -12.42 5.26 7.06
C VAL A 127 -11.53 6.37 6.54
N LYS A 128 -11.17 6.33 5.24
CA LYS A 128 -10.39 7.37 4.59
C LYS A 128 -11.05 8.74 4.76
N GLY A 129 -12.30 8.88 4.36
CA GLY A 129 -13.01 10.15 4.45
C GLY A 129 -13.10 10.71 5.88
N ARG A 130 -13.38 9.85 6.86
CA ARG A 130 -13.43 10.28 8.27
C ARG A 130 -12.07 10.69 8.83
N LEU A 131 -11.00 9.96 8.48
CA LEU A 131 -9.66 10.31 8.93
C LEU A 131 -9.16 11.60 8.29
N GLU A 132 -9.43 11.83 7.00
CA GLU A 132 -9.10 13.08 6.31
C GLU A 132 -9.81 14.29 6.94
N GLU A 133 -11.07 14.13 7.32
CA GLU A 133 -11.85 15.18 8.01
C GLU A 133 -11.29 15.49 9.42
N ILE A 134 -10.90 14.46 10.19
CA ILE A 134 -10.43 14.64 11.56
C ILE A 134 -8.99 15.16 11.62
N MET A 135 -8.14 14.67 10.71
CA MET A 135 -6.70 14.93 10.77
C MET A 135 -6.28 16.11 9.88
N GLU A 136 -7.18 16.60 9.04
CA GLU A 136 -6.91 17.67 8.05
C GLU A 136 -5.71 17.34 7.13
N LYS A 137 -5.50 16.02 6.87
CA LYS A 137 -4.39 15.47 6.07
C LYS A 137 -4.91 14.44 5.10
N SER A 138 -4.22 14.27 3.98
CA SER A 138 -4.53 13.21 3.02
C SER A 138 -4.28 11.84 3.65
N VAL A 139 -5.17 10.87 3.40
CA VAL A 139 -5.06 9.51 3.91
C VAL A 139 -4.90 8.53 2.75
N PHE A 140 -3.88 7.68 2.82
CA PHE A 140 -3.64 6.61 1.86
C PHE A 140 -3.81 5.24 2.51
N VAL A 141 -4.77 4.47 2.02
CA VAL A 141 -4.98 3.09 2.49
C VAL A 141 -3.99 2.17 1.78
N THR A 142 -2.97 1.72 2.51
CA THR A 142 -1.89 0.89 1.95
C THR A 142 -2.28 -0.57 1.81
N GLN A 143 -3.15 -1.05 2.70
CA GLN A 143 -3.58 -2.45 2.71
C GLN A 143 -4.92 -2.63 3.42
N ILE A 144 -5.74 -3.53 2.87
CA ILE A 144 -6.94 -4.06 3.51
C ILE A 144 -6.68 -5.54 3.78
N ARG A 145 -6.86 -5.97 5.02
CA ARG A 145 -6.71 -7.37 5.44
C ARG A 145 -8.00 -7.89 6.02
N GLU A 146 -8.31 -9.14 5.73
CA GLU A 146 -9.36 -9.87 6.43
C GLU A 146 -8.76 -10.67 7.60
N ASP A 147 -9.40 -10.59 8.77
CA ASP A 147 -9.04 -11.37 9.95
C ASP A 147 -10.28 -12.08 10.50
N ALA A 148 -10.34 -13.40 10.32
CA ALA A 148 -11.42 -14.23 10.84
C ALA A 148 -11.49 -14.25 12.39
N GLY A 149 -10.47 -13.75 13.06
CA GLY A 149 -10.47 -13.54 14.51
C GLY A 149 -11.23 -12.30 14.95
N LEU A 150 -11.56 -11.36 14.04
CA LEU A 150 -12.42 -10.23 14.32
C LEU A 150 -13.89 -10.65 14.21
N ILE A 151 -14.64 -10.56 15.32
CA ILE A 151 -16.07 -10.86 15.35
C ILE A 151 -16.91 -9.66 14.88
N GLY A 152 -16.34 -8.45 14.92
CA GLY A 152 -16.95 -7.21 14.48
C GLY A 152 -16.10 -5.99 14.80
N GLY A 153 -16.43 -4.86 14.18
CA GLY A 153 -15.63 -3.66 14.20
C GLY A 153 -14.40 -3.76 13.28
N ILE A 154 -13.52 -2.79 13.37
CA ILE A 154 -12.32 -2.71 12.52
C ILE A 154 -11.07 -2.42 13.37
N ARG A 155 -9.92 -2.79 12.86
CA ARG A 155 -8.63 -2.39 13.43
C ARG A 155 -7.88 -1.56 12.39
N LEU A 156 -7.37 -0.41 12.82
CA LEU A 156 -6.58 0.48 12.00
C LEU A 156 -5.13 0.49 12.49
N LYS A 157 -4.18 0.48 11.57
CA LYS A 157 -2.80 0.76 11.87
C LYS A 157 -2.40 2.02 11.12
N VAL A 158 -2.04 3.06 11.88
CA VAL A 158 -1.66 4.38 11.39
C VAL A 158 -0.19 4.59 11.75
N GLY A 159 0.70 4.43 10.76
CA GLY A 159 2.13 4.39 11.03
C GLY A 159 2.49 3.27 12.02
N GLU A 160 3.02 3.61 13.20
CA GLU A 160 3.33 2.64 14.27
C GLU A 160 2.19 2.46 15.29
N HIS A 161 1.12 3.24 15.19
CA HIS A 161 0.00 3.19 16.13
C HIS A 161 -1.10 2.25 15.66
N ILE A 162 -1.60 1.41 16.57
CA ILE A 162 -2.74 0.53 16.32
C ILE A 162 -3.94 1.08 17.07
N ILE A 163 -5.01 1.35 16.35
CA ILE A 163 -6.32 1.73 16.87
C ILE A 163 -7.22 0.51 16.75
N ASP A 164 -7.57 -0.10 17.88
CA ASP A 164 -8.40 -1.30 17.92
C ASP A 164 -9.85 -0.90 18.25
N GLY A 165 -10.67 -0.72 17.22
CA GLY A 165 -12.11 -0.49 17.29
C GLY A 165 -12.92 -1.78 17.16
N SER A 166 -12.32 -2.95 17.44
CA SER A 166 -13.04 -4.22 17.45
C SER A 166 -13.90 -4.39 18.71
N VAL A 167 -14.99 -5.15 18.57
CA VAL A 167 -15.85 -5.52 19.71
C VAL A 167 -15.04 -6.21 20.81
N GLN A 168 -14.02 -7.01 20.43
CA GLN A 168 -13.13 -7.65 21.41
C GLN A 168 -12.24 -6.63 22.13
N GLY A 169 -11.78 -5.58 21.43
CA GLY A 169 -10.99 -4.49 22.01
C GLY A 169 -11.82 -3.71 23.04
N GLU A 170 -13.06 -3.38 22.72
CA GLU A 170 -13.98 -2.72 23.66
C GLU A 170 -14.27 -3.57 24.89
N ILE A 171 -14.56 -4.87 24.73
CA ILE A 171 -14.78 -5.80 25.84
C ILE A 171 -13.53 -5.93 26.71
N ARG A 172 -12.33 -5.95 26.11
CA ARG A 172 -11.07 -6.01 26.86
C ARG A 172 -10.85 -4.75 27.67
N GLY A 173 -11.04 -3.56 27.07
CA GLY A 173 -10.96 -2.28 27.76
C GLY A 173 -11.95 -2.16 28.92
N LEU A 174 -13.21 -2.60 28.74
CA LEU A 174 -14.19 -2.66 29.80
C LEU A 174 -13.76 -3.58 30.95
N ARG A 175 -13.21 -4.75 30.62
CA ARG A 175 -12.72 -5.71 31.63
C ARG A 175 -11.56 -5.13 32.45
N GLU A 176 -10.60 -4.47 31.79
CA GLU A 176 -9.47 -3.83 32.46
C GLU A 176 -9.97 -2.70 33.38
N HIS A 177 -10.87 -1.87 32.91
CA HIS A 177 -11.44 -0.78 33.70
C HIS A 177 -12.24 -1.28 34.93
N ILE A 178 -12.97 -2.38 34.81
CA ILE A 178 -13.68 -3.00 35.92
C ILE A 178 -12.71 -3.61 36.95
N LEU A 179 -11.62 -4.21 36.50
CA LEU A 179 -10.61 -4.82 37.36
C LEU A 179 -9.77 -3.76 38.11
N GLU A 180 -9.44 -2.65 37.45
CA GLU A 180 -8.73 -1.52 38.06
C GLU A 180 -9.63 -0.72 39.02
N GLY A 181 -10.91 -0.51 38.67
CA GLY A 181 -11.89 0.17 39.53
C GLY A 181 -12.30 -0.64 40.79
N GLY A 182 -12.13 -1.95 40.76
CA GLY A 182 -12.41 -2.82 41.90
C GLY A 182 -11.36 -2.82 43.02
N SER A 183 -10.19 -2.24 42.80
CA SER A 183 -9.07 -2.21 43.76
C SER A 183 -9.10 -1.02 44.73
N ASN A 184 -9.99 -0.04 44.57
CA ASN A 184 -10.01 1.19 45.36
C ASN A 184 -11.10 1.24 46.43
N GLY A 185 -11.69 0.12 46.82
CA GLY A 185 -12.80 0.03 47.78
C GLY A 185 -12.56 -0.84 49.01
N ARG A 186 -11.37 -0.79 49.63
CA ARG A 186 -11.14 -1.30 50.98
C ARG A 186 -10.02 -0.54 51.66
N ASN A 187 -10.40 0.51 52.34
CA ASN A 187 -9.72 0.97 53.56
C ASN A 187 -10.72 1.69 54.43
#